data_4299f62fb70eac6d482c6156979eeed4
#
_entry.id   4299f62fb70eac6d482c6156979eeed4
#
_cell.length_a   1.000
_cell.length_b   1.000
_cell.length_c   1.000
_cell.angle_alpha   90.00
_cell.angle_beta   90.00
_cell.angle_gamma   90.00
#
_symmetry.space_group_name_H-M   'P 1'
#
loop_
_entity.id
_entity.type
_entity.pdbx_description
1 polymer ?
#
loop_
_entity_poly.entity_id
_entity_poly.type
_entity_poly.pdbx_seq_one_letter_code
_entity_poly.pdbx_strand_id
1 'polypeptide(L)'
;MEQRIIDVNGVKLANNLPFGLLCGPCQIESRQHAIDIAGAMVEITKELNIPYIFKASFDKANRTSIHGARGVGLEEGMRTFDEIKKLYNNLPIVTDVHEKEQCAIVAEHVDMLQIPAFLCR
;
A
#
# COMPACT_ATOMS: atom_id res chain seq x y z
N MET A 1 13.79 -21.50 -17.43
CA MET A 1 12.54 -20.70 -17.31
C MET A 1 12.90 -19.23 -17.37
N GLU A 2 12.22 -18.50 -18.21
CA GLU A 2 12.44 -17.06 -18.35
C GLU A 2 11.96 -16.32 -17.09
N GLN A 3 12.79 -15.42 -16.55
CA GLN A 3 12.46 -14.63 -15.39
C GLN A 3 11.47 -13.51 -15.76
N ARG A 4 10.30 -13.50 -15.11
CA ARG A 4 9.33 -12.44 -15.28
C ARG A 4 9.67 -11.27 -14.34
N ILE A 5 9.69 -10.08 -14.88
CA ILE A 5 9.84 -8.83 -14.11
C ILE A 5 8.46 -8.18 -13.99
N ILE A 6 8.08 -7.82 -12.77
CA ILE A 6 6.84 -7.10 -12.49
C ILE A 6 7.21 -5.64 -12.22
N ASP A 7 6.57 -4.74 -12.95
CA ASP A 7 6.76 -3.30 -12.77
C ASP A 7 5.55 -2.71 -12.02
N VAL A 8 5.80 -2.16 -10.84
CA VAL A 8 4.77 -1.49 -10.04
C VAL A 8 5.10 0.00 -10.01
N ASN A 9 4.57 0.72 -10.99
CA ASN A 9 4.78 2.16 -11.14
C ASN A 9 6.26 2.56 -11.00
N GLY A 10 7.15 1.87 -11.71
CA GLY A 10 8.59 2.12 -11.73
C GLY A 10 9.41 1.28 -10.74
N VAL A 11 8.78 0.62 -9.78
CA VAL A 11 9.46 -0.33 -8.89
C VAL A 11 9.42 -1.72 -9.51
N LYS A 12 10.58 -2.27 -9.83
CA LYS A 12 10.69 -3.58 -10.49
C LYS A 12 10.95 -4.68 -9.47
N LEU A 13 10.12 -5.72 -9.52
CA LEU A 13 10.18 -6.87 -8.64
C LEU A 13 10.44 -8.14 -9.46
N ALA A 14 11.50 -8.88 -9.10
CA ALA A 14 11.85 -10.15 -9.73
C ALA A 14 12.80 -10.92 -8.82
N ASN A 15 12.89 -12.25 -9.04
CA ASN A 15 13.75 -13.10 -8.21
C ASN A 15 15.24 -12.84 -8.41
N ASN A 16 15.62 -12.25 -9.54
CA ASN A 16 17.00 -11.92 -9.88
C ASN A 16 17.38 -10.46 -9.66
N LEU A 17 16.49 -9.66 -9.05
CA LEU A 17 16.73 -8.28 -8.69
C LEU A 17 16.89 -8.13 -7.17
N PRO A 18 17.49 -7.02 -6.68
CA PRO A 18 17.44 -6.69 -5.27
C PRO A 18 16.01 -6.63 -4.77
N PHE A 19 15.80 -6.92 -3.50
CA PHE A 19 14.44 -6.93 -2.94
C PHE A 19 13.78 -5.54 -3.02
N GLY A 20 12.46 -5.54 -3.25
CA GLY A 20 11.63 -4.37 -3.07
C GLY A 20 10.95 -4.41 -1.71
N LEU A 21 10.79 -3.26 -1.06
CA LEU A 21 10.17 -3.16 0.26
C LEU A 21 8.74 -2.66 0.16
N LEU A 22 7.79 -3.50 0.61
CA LEU A 22 6.38 -3.14 0.77
C LEU A 22 6.13 -2.90 2.26
N CYS A 23 6.08 -1.66 2.69
CA CYS A 23 6.05 -1.31 4.11
C CYS A 23 5.26 -0.03 4.37
N GLY A 24 4.62 0.04 5.53
CA GLY A 24 3.86 1.20 5.96
C GLY A 24 3.24 0.96 7.34
N PRO A 25 2.25 1.77 7.75
CA PRO A 25 1.70 1.74 9.11
C PRO A 25 0.75 0.58 9.39
N CYS A 26 0.68 -0.44 8.57
CA CYS A 26 -0.28 -1.54 8.62
C CYS A 26 -1.72 -1.08 8.28
N GLN A 27 -2.28 -0.15 9.03
CA GLN A 27 -3.57 0.50 8.72
C GLN A 27 -3.46 2.01 8.78
N ILE A 28 -4.31 2.71 8.04
CA ILE A 28 -4.43 4.16 8.12
C ILE A 28 -5.23 4.50 9.38
N GLU A 29 -4.57 5.08 10.37
CA GLU A 29 -5.23 5.56 11.60
C GLU A 29 -5.74 6.98 11.43
N SER A 30 -4.99 7.81 10.71
CA SER A 30 -5.37 9.14 10.28
C SER A 30 -4.60 9.49 9.02
N ARG A 31 -5.09 10.46 8.25
CA ARG A 31 -4.41 10.94 7.04
C ARG A 31 -3.00 11.44 7.37
N GLN A 32 -2.87 12.28 8.40
CA GLN A 32 -1.57 12.87 8.76
C GLN A 32 -0.58 11.81 9.21
N HIS A 33 -1.01 10.82 10.00
CA HIS A 33 -0.16 9.71 10.44
C HIS A 33 0.40 8.93 9.24
N ALA A 34 -0.47 8.60 8.28
CA ALA A 34 -0.06 7.89 7.07
C ALA A 34 0.92 8.71 6.22
N ILE A 35 0.66 10.01 6.06
CA ILE A 35 1.55 10.93 5.33
C ILE A 35 2.91 11.02 5.99
N ASP A 36 2.97 11.16 7.31
CA ASP A 36 4.22 11.25 8.06
C ASP A 36 5.06 9.98 7.93
N ILE A 37 4.41 8.81 8.03
CA ILE A 37 5.11 7.53 7.85
C ILE A 37 5.61 7.37 6.41
N ALA A 38 4.78 7.70 5.43
CA ALA A 38 5.19 7.64 4.02
C ALA A 38 6.43 8.52 3.76
N GLY A 39 6.43 9.73 4.28
CA GLY A 39 7.56 10.66 4.15
C GLY A 39 8.83 10.13 4.80
N ALA A 40 8.74 9.61 6.02
CA ALA A 40 9.88 9.02 6.72
C ALA A 40 10.44 7.81 5.95
N MET A 41 9.57 6.93 5.45
CA MET A 41 9.99 5.75 4.69
C MET A 41 10.60 6.12 3.34
N VAL A 42 10.05 7.10 2.64
CA VAL A 42 10.64 7.60 1.38
C VAL A 42 12.07 8.09 1.61
N GLU A 43 12.29 8.85 2.67
CA GLU A 43 13.62 9.38 3.03
C GLU A 43 14.61 8.25 3.36
N ILE A 44 14.21 7.32 4.22
CA ILE A 44 15.05 6.18 4.63
C ILE A 44 15.40 5.29 3.45
N THR A 45 14.41 4.90 2.65
CA THR A 45 14.61 3.98 1.52
C THR A 45 15.43 4.62 0.41
N LYS A 46 15.28 5.93 0.19
CA LYS A 46 16.11 6.68 -0.75
C LYS A 46 17.57 6.70 -0.32
N GLU A 47 17.84 6.98 0.96
CA GLU A 47 19.17 6.96 1.52
C GLU A 47 19.84 5.58 1.41
N LEU A 48 19.09 4.51 1.67
CA LEU A 48 19.57 3.14 1.58
C LEU A 48 19.49 2.54 0.16
N ASN A 49 18.98 3.30 -0.79
CA ASN A 49 18.79 2.84 -2.18
C ASN A 49 17.93 1.58 -2.28
N ILE A 50 16.84 1.53 -1.52
CA ILE A 50 15.89 0.41 -1.51
C ILE A 50 14.65 0.79 -2.34
N PRO A 51 14.26 -0.02 -3.35
CA PRO A 51 12.99 0.16 -4.05
C PRO A 51 11.81 0.05 -3.08
N TYR A 52 10.92 1.06 -3.07
CA TYR A 52 9.91 1.19 -2.04
C TYR A 52 8.49 1.31 -2.60
N ILE A 53 7.57 0.55 -2.02
CA ILE A 53 6.13 0.63 -2.23
C ILE A 53 5.48 0.89 -0.87
N PHE A 54 4.74 1.98 -0.73
CA PHE A 54 4.01 2.29 0.50
C PHE A 54 2.84 1.30 0.67
N LYS A 55 2.71 0.74 1.86
CA LYS A 55 1.66 -0.22 2.18
C LYS A 55 0.84 0.25 3.38
N ALA A 56 -0.47 0.31 3.22
CA ALA A 56 -1.40 0.54 4.31
C ALA A 56 -2.77 0.00 3.96
N SER A 57 -3.55 -0.39 4.96
CA SER A 57 -4.93 -0.81 4.78
C SER A 57 -5.88 0.33 5.15
N PHE A 58 -6.96 0.50 4.40
CA PHE A 58 -8.04 1.43 4.76
C PHE A 58 -9.11 0.76 5.62
N ASP A 59 -9.14 -0.57 5.64
CA ASP A 59 -9.99 -1.42 6.48
C ASP A 59 -9.24 -2.72 6.79
N LYS A 60 -9.73 -3.52 7.74
CA LYS A 60 -9.13 -4.79 8.14
C LYS A 60 -10.13 -5.93 8.19
N ALA A 61 -9.82 -7.01 7.46
CA ALA A 61 -10.57 -8.27 7.50
C ALA A 61 -10.19 -9.15 8.70
N ASN A 62 -8.97 -9.01 9.22
CA ASN A 62 -8.38 -9.92 10.21
C ASN A 62 -8.30 -9.39 11.63
N ARG A 63 -9.12 -8.37 11.97
CA ARG A 63 -9.15 -7.85 13.33
C ARG A 63 -9.62 -8.95 14.31
N THR A 64 -9.00 -9.00 15.48
CA THR A 64 -9.28 -10.02 16.50
C THR A 64 -10.29 -9.55 17.57
N SER A 65 -10.67 -8.28 17.55
CA SER A 65 -11.60 -7.69 18.51
C SER A 65 -12.62 -6.82 17.80
N ILE A 66 -13.89 -6.90 18.26
CA ILE A 66 -14.97 -6.02 17.77
C ILE A 66 -14.69 -4.54 18.09
N HIS A 67 -13.87 -4.27 19.12
CA HIS A 67 -13.47 -2.91 19.50
C HIS A 67 -12.12 -2.50 18.86
N GLY A 68 -11.48 -3.41 18.10
CA GLY A 68 -10.23 -3.12 17.40
C GLY A 68 -10.44 -2.10 16.29
N ALA A 69 -9.44 -1.27 16.05
CA ALA A 69 -9.46 -0.31 14.97
C ALA A 69 -9.50 -1.02 13.62
N ARG A 70 -10.42 -0.63 12.74
CA ARG A 70 -10.54 -1.16 11.37
C ARG A 70 -9.79 -0.34 10.34
N GLY A 71 -9.58 0.92 10.63
CA GLY A 71 -9.05 1.90 9.68
C GLY A 71 -10.06 3.01 9.42
N VAL A 72 -9.76 3.86 8.47
CA VAL A 72 -10.54 5.08 8.18
C VAL A 72 -11.67 4.85 7.18
N GLY A 73 -11.77 3.67 6.57
CA GLY A 73 -12.74 3.36 5.53
C GLY A 73 -12.28 3.74 4.13
N LEU A 74 -13.07 3.31 3.14
CA LEU A 74 -12.70 3.40 1.72
C LEU A 74 -12.48 4.84 1.25
N GLU A 75 -13.43 5.71 1.46
CA GLU A 75 -13.37 7.08 0.92
C GLU A 75 -12.18 7.87 1.47
N GLU A 76 -12.03 7.90 2.79
CA GLU A 76 -10.91 8.58 3.43
C GLU A 76 -9.58 7.90 3.12
N GLY A 77 -9.56 6.57 3.00
CA GLY A 77 -8.39 5.83 2.57
C GLY A 77 -7.90 6.27 1.19
N MET A 78 -8.82 6.37 0.23
CA MET A 78 -8.46 6.79 -1.13
C MET A 78 -7.96 8.23 -1.17
N ARG A 79 -8.59 9.14 -0.44
CA ARG A 79 -8.10 10.53 -0.30
C ARG A 79 -6.70 10.59 0.29
N THR A 80 -6.42 9.74 1.26
CA THR A 80 -5.10 9.64 1.89
C THR A 80 -4.05 9.17 0.88
N PHE A 81 -4.36 8.13 0.10
CA PHE A 81 -3.44 7.64 -0.93
C PHE A 81 -3.18 8.69 -2.02
N ASP A 82 -4.20 9.40 -2.46
CA ASP A 82 -4.04 10.48 -3.44
C ASP A 82 -3.11 11.57 -2.91
N GLU A 83 -3.26 11.96 -1.64
CA GLU A 83 -2.41 12.96 -1.01
C GLU A 83 -0.96 12.49 -0.89
N ILE A 84 -0.74 11.23 -0.51
CA ILE A 84 0.59 10.64 -0.44
C ILE A 84 1.26 10.66 -1.83
N LYS A 85 0.55 10.26 -2.88
CA LYS A 85 1.06 10.31 -4.24
C LYS A 85 1.43 11.72 -4.68
N LYS A 86 0.60 12.69 -4.33
CA LYS A 86 0.82 14.11 -4.65
C LYS A 86 2.07 14.66 -3.95
N LEU A 87 2.28 14.29 -2.67
CA LEU A 87 3.38 14.80 -1.86
C LEU A 87 4.72 14.11 -2.19
N TYR A 88 4.71 12.84 -2.58
CA TYR A 88 5.90 12.02 -2.71
C TYR A 88 6.13 11.50 -4.14
N ASN A 89 5.95 12.37 -5.12
CA ASN A 89 6.32 12.13 -6.52
C ASN A 89 5.71 10.85 -7.11
N ASN A 90 4.40 10.69 -6.93
CA ASN A 90 3.64 9.54 -7.44
C ASN A 90 4.14 8.20 -6.88
N LEU A 91 4.46 8.17 -5.59
CA LEU A 91 4.94 6.99 -4.86
C LEU A 91 4.04 5.78 -5.15
N PRO A 92 4.61 4.60 -5.52
CA PRO A 92 3.81 3.39 -5.65
C PRO A 92 3.15 3.00 -4.33
N ILE A 93 1.90 2.58 -4.40
CA ILE A 93 1.09 2.22 -3.23
C ILE A 93 0.47 0.84 -3.44
N VAL A 94 0.48 0.03 -2.39
CA VAL A 94 -0.28 -1.21 -2.28
C VAL A 94 -1.27 -1.12 -1.13
N THR A 95 -2.49 -1.58 -1.35
CA THR A 95 -3.49 -1.76 -0.29
C THR A 95 -4.27 -3.05 -0.51
N ASP A 96 -4.89 -3.56 0.54
CA ASP A 96 -5.76 -4.72 0.46
C ASP A 96 -7.21 -4.32 0.19
N VAL A 97 -7.93 -5.18 -0.54
CA VAL A 97 -9.36 -5.05 -0.83
C VAL A 97 -10.12 -6.15 -0.10
N HIS A 98 -11.37 -5.89 0.25
CA HIS A 98 -12.17 -6.79 1.08
C HIS A 98 -13.43 -7.29 0.38
N GLU A 99 -13.88 -6.59 -0.66
CA GLU A 99 -15.06 -6.91 -1.46
C GLU A 99 -14.76 -6.68 -2.94
N LYS A 100 -15.43 -7.45 -3.81
CA LYS A 100 -15.23 -7.38 -5.27
C LYS A 100 -15.45 -5.96 -5.81
N GLU A 101 -16.46 -5.29 -5.29
CA GLU A 101 -16.88 -3.96 -5.72
C GLU A 101 -15.81 -2.88 -5.43
N GLN A 102 -14.95 -3.14 -4.46
CA GLN A 102 -13.86 -2.22 -4.12
C GLN A 102 -12.72 -2.23 -5.14
N CYS A 103 -12.52 -3.35 -5.83
CA CYS A 103 -11.35 -3.53 -6.70
C CYS A 103 -11.20 -2.44 -7.75
N ALA A 104 -12.27 -2.13 -8.49
CA ALA A 104 -12.23 -1.12 -9.54
C ALA A 104 -11.98 0.29 -8.97
N ILE A 105 -12.64 0.61 -7.86
CA ILE A 105 -12.50 1.92 -7.19
C ILE A 105 -11.07 2.10 -6.68
N VAL A 106 -10.57 1.12 -5.94
CA VAL A 106 -9.25 1.17 -5.31
C VAL A 106 -8.14 1.23 -6.37
N ALA A 107 -8.30 0.50 -7.48
CA ALA A 107 -7.32 0.48 -8.57
C ALA A 107 -7.11 1.85 -9.24
N GLU A 108 -8.04 2.79 -9.09
CA GLU A 108 -7.88 4.16 -9.58
C GLU A 108 -6.89 4.98 -8.73
N HIS A 109 -6.62 4.54 -7.49
CA HIS A 109 -5.84 5.30 -6.50
C HIS A 109 -4.52 4.64 -6.13
N VAL A 110 -4.37 3.34 -6.37
CA VAL A 110 -3.16 2.59 -5.98
C VAL A 110 -2.61 1.79 -7.16
N ASP A 111 -1.41 1.24 -7.00
CA ASP A 111 -0.67 0.59 -8.09
C ASP A 111 -0.69 -0.94 -7.95
N MET A 112 -1.00 -1.45 -6.78
CA MET A 112 -1.04 -2.88 -6.48
C MET A 112 -2.18 -3.18 -5.52
N LEU A 113 -2.92 -4.24 -5.79
CA LEU A 113 -3.99 -4.74 -4.91
C LEU A 113 -3.53 -6.02 -4.21
N GLN A 114 -3.81 -6.11 -2.92
CA GLN A 114 -3.60 -7.32 -2.13
C GLN A 114 -4.94 -7.98 -1.81
N ILE A 115 -5.01 -9.28 -2.02
CA ILE A 115 -6.14 -10.08 -1.55
C ILE A 115 -5.76 -10.66 -0.18
N PRO A 116 -6.46 -10.29 0.90
CA PRO A 116 -6.18 -10.86 2.23
C PRO A 116 -6.30 -12.39 2.23
N ALA A 117 -5.40 -13.06 2.93
CA ALA A 117 -5.38 -14.52 2.96
C ALA A 117 -6.72 -15.13 3.40
N PHE A 118 -7.39 -14.50 4.36
CA PHE A 118 -8.70 -14.97 4.86
C PHE A 118 -9.82 -14.86 3.82
N LEU A 119 -9.65 -14.04 2.80
CA LEU A 119 -10.63 -13.82 1.74
C LEU A 119 -10.24 -14.52 0.43
N CYS A 120 -9.07 -15.15 0.39
CA CYS A 120 -8.59 -15.87 -0.79
C CYS A 120 -9.21 -17.26 -0.86
N ARG A 121 -10.23 -17.42 -1.74
CA ARG A 121 -10.93 -18.69 -1.94
C ARG A 121 -11.08 -19.02 -3.42
#